data_198b20556d3580fd578cd077f7e21ea2
#
_entry.id   198b20556d3580fd578cd077f7e21ea2
#
_cell.length_a   1.000
_cell.length_b   1.000
_cell.length_c   1.000
_cell.angle_alpha   90.00
_cell.angle_beta   90.00
_cell.angle_gamma   90.00
#
_symmetry.space_group_name_H-M   'P 1'
#
loop_
_entity.id
_entity.type
_entity.pdbx_description
1 polymer ?
#
loop_
_entity_poly.entity_id
_entity_poly.type
_entity_poly.pdbx_seq_one_letter_code
_entity_poly.pdbx_strand_id
1 'polypeptide(L)'
;MIRFATLGTNNLKKSSDFYDEILKIIGIVRVDQENERYVGYAKEKKVNSIGNFYIMTPFDKNDATIGNGTMITFDAKTQKKVNDIHKKALELGATNEGDPGPRHGHNYYAYFRDLDGNKICAFAES
;
A
#
# COMPACT_ATOMS: atom_id res chain seq x y z
N MET A 1 -3.58 9.17 17.48
CA MET A 1 -4.02 8.48 16.25
C MET A 1 -3.06 8.78 15.10
N ILE A 2 -2.70 7.75 14.34
CA ILE A 2 -1.76 7.91 13.22
C ILE A 2 -2.39 8.79 12.15
N ARG A 3 -1.67 9.84 11.72
CA ARG A 3 -2.14 10.76 10.68
C ARG A 3 -1.79 10.26 9.29
N PHE A 4 -0.55 9.83 9.11
CA PHE A 4 -0.11 9.18 7.87
C PHE A 4 1.11 8.30 8.14
N ALA A 5 1.36 7.38 7.23
CA ALA A 5 2.53 6.51 7.23
C ALA A 5 3.27 6.66 5.91
N THR A 6 4.57 6.43 5.93
CA THR A 6 5.40 6.49 4.71
C THR A 6 6.14 5.17 4.52
N LEU A 7 6.29 4.75 3.26
CA LEU A 7 7.17 3.66 2.87
C LEU A 7 8.16 4.17 1.83
N GLY A 8 9.37 3.66 1.89
CA GLY A 8 10.42 4.04 0.94
C GLY A 8 10.34 3.27 -0.37
N THR A 9 10.82 3.90 -1.44
CA THR A 9 10.96 3.26 -2.75
C THR A 9 12.26 3.70 -3.41
N ASN A 10 12.80 2.81 -4.24
CA ASN A 10 13.95 3.13 -5.09
C ASN A 10 13.51 3.49 -6.51
N ASN A 11 12.21 3.48 -6.78
CA ASN A 11 11.65 3.88 -8.07
C ASN A 11 10.24 4.41 -7.86
N LEU A 12 10.14 5.71 -7.65
CA LEU A 12 8.87 6.35 -7.30
C LEU A 12 7.80 6.13 -8.38
N LYS A 13 8.17 6.24 -9.66
CA LYS A 13 7.20 6.06 -10.74
C LYS A 13 6.62 4.65 -10.75
N LYS A 14 7.47 3.64 -10.71
CA LYS A 14 7.00 2.24 -10.69
C LYS A 14 6.18 1.94 -9.46
N SER A 15 6.63 2.40 -8.30
CA SER A 15 5.94 2.16 -7.04
C SER A 15 4.57 2.84 -7.02
N SER A 16 4.50 4.10 -7.45
CA SER A 16 3.22 4.81 -7.46
C SER A 16 2.26 4.24 -8.51
N ASP A 17 2.75 3.84 -9.68
CA ASP A 17 1.88 3.16 -10.66
C ASP A 17 1.28 1.87 -10.07
N PHE A 18 2.09 1.12 -9.33
CA PHE A 18 1.65 -0.08 -8.63
C PHE A 18 0.55 0.24 -7.61
N TYR A 19 0.79 1.22 -6.72
CA TYR A 19 -0.19 1.57 -5.68
C TYR A 19 -1.44 2.23 -6.25
N ASP A 20 -1.34 2.97 -7.35
CA ASP A 20 -2.52 3.51 -8.03
C ASP A 20 -3.50 2.39 -8.36
N GLU A 21 -2.98 1.27 -8.88
CA GLU A 21 -3.83 0.17 -9.34
C GLU A 21 -4.44 -0.63 -8.19
N ILE A 22 -3.70 -0.89 -7.14
CA ILE A 22 -4.25 -1.67 -6.03
C ILE A 22 -5.15 -0.84 -5.11
N LEU A 23 -4.80 0.43 -4.88
CA LEU A 23 -5.56 1.28 -3.95
C LEU A 23 -6.88 1.78 -4.54
N LYS A 24 -6.98 1.91 -5.85
CA LYS A 24 -8.27 2.29 -6.46
C LYS A 24 -9.36 1.24 -6.21
N ILE A 25 -8.98 -0.02 -5.97
CA ILE A 25 -9.93 -1.10 -5.64
C ILE A 25 -10.72 -0.74 -4.37
N ILE A 26 -10.12 0.02 -3.47
CA ILE A 26 -10.77 0.45 -2.21
C ILE A 26 -11.06 1.94 -2.19
N GLY A 27 -11.11 2.58 -3.36
CA GLY A 27 -11.50 3.98 -3.47
C GLY A 27 -10.46 4.98 -2.98
N ILE A 28 -9.18 4.58 -2.95
CA ILE A 28 -8.07 5.43 -2.53
C ILE A 28 -7.32 5.89 -3.78
N VAL A 29 -7.03 7.18 -3.84
CA VAL A 29 -6.41 7.83 -5.00
C VAL A 29 -5.29 8.77 -4.55
N ARG A 30 -4.48 9.22 -5.51
CA ARG A 30 -3.47 10.25 -5.24
C ARG A 30 -4.16 11.55 -4.84
N VAL A 31 -3.73 12.14 -3.74
CA VAL A 31 -4.25 13.44 -3.27
C VAL A 31 -3.14 14.46 -3.06
N ASP A 32 -1.91 14.03 -2.97
CA ASP A 32 -0.75 14.87 -2.70
C ASP A 32 0.46 14.29 -3.41
N GLN A 33 1.27 15.14 -4.02
CA GLN A 33 2.49 14.64 -4.64
C GLN A 33 3.49 15.78 -4.83
N GLU A 34 4.75 15.44 -4.74
CA GLU A 34 5.85 16.32 -5.10
C GLU A 34 6.76 15.55 -6.04
N ASN A 35 7.06 16.17 -7.19
CA ASN A 35 7.79 15.50 -8.26
C ASN A 35 9.10 14.90 -7.76
N GLU A 36 9.35 13.63 -8.10
CA GLU A 36 10.54 12.86 -7.75
C GLU A 36 10.71 12.59 -6.25
N ARG A 37 9.82 13.09 -5.40
CA ARG A 37 9.95 12.93 -3.96
C ARG A 37 8.92 11.99 -3.36
N TYR A 38 7.65 12.26 -3.57
CA TYR A 38 6.61 11.45 -2.94
C TYR A 38 5.29 11.49 -3.68
N VAL A 39 4.47 10.47 -3.41
CA VAL A 39 3.05 10.42 -3.79
C VAL A 39 2.26 10.01 -2.56
N GLY A 40 1.26 10.80 -2.20
CA GLY A 40 0.39 10.56 -1.07
C GLY A 40 -1.01 10.16 -1.52
N TYR A 41 -1.60 9.25 -0.77
CA TYR A 41 -2.87 8.62 -1.09
C TYR A 41 -3.88 8.80 0.03
N ALA A 42 -5.13 8.99 -0.34
CA ALA A 42 -6.27 9.02 0.60
C ALA A 42 -7.56 8.78 -0.19
N LYS A 43 -8.67 8.70 0.53
CA LYS A 43 -9.97 8.72 -0.14
C LYS A 43 -10.11 10.04 -0.88
N GLU A 44 -10.74 10.00 -2.04
CA GLU A 44 -10.95 11.19 -2.85
C GLU A 44 -11.72 12.23 -2.05
N LYS A 45 -11.08 13.36 -1.80
CA LYS A 45 -11.69 14.52 -1.14
C LYS A 45 -11.34 15.77 -1.90
N LYS A 46 -10.09 16.22 -1.78
CA LYS A 46 -9.57 17.42 -2.45
C LYS A 46 -8.18 17.11 -2.99
N VAL A 47 -7.91 17.55 -4.18
CA VAL A 47 -6.55 17.59 -4.71
C VAL A 47 -5.71 18.49 -3.79
N ASN A 48 -4.45 18.11 -3.55
CA ASN A 48 -3.53 18.78 -2.64
C ASN A 48 -3.90 18.69 -1.16
N SER A 49 -4.63 17.64 -0.78
CA SER A 49 -4.86 17.33 0.63
C SER A 49 -3.73 16.46 1.17
N ILE A 50 -3.57 16.43 2.49
CA ILE A 50 -2.62 15.51 3.11
C ILE A 50 -3.15 14.09 2.96
N GLY A 51 -2.30 13.17 2.49
CA GLY A 51 -2.63 11.76 2.38
C GLY A 51 -2.58 11.04 3.73
N ASN A 52 -3.03 9.80 3.71
CA ASN A 52 -2.92 8.89 4.85
C ASN A 52 -1.78 7.89 4.66
N PHE A 53 -1.34 7.70 3.44
CA PHE A 53 -0.29 6.77 3.09
C PHE A 53 0.56 7.40 1.98
N TYR A 54 1.89 7.34 2.16
CA TYR A 54 2.83 7.92 1.20
C TYR A 54 3.85 6.89 0.76
N ILE A 55 4.17 6.93 -0.52
CA ILE A 55 5.36 6.31 -1.08
C ILE A 55 6.33 7.43 -1.37
N MET A 56 7.58 7.28 -0.93
CA MET A 56 8.55 8.36 -1.09
C MET A 56 9.97 7.84 -1.28
N THR A 57 10.78 8.62 -1.99
CA THR A 57 12.22 8.41 -1.97
C THR A 57 12.74 8.81 -0.60
N PRO A 58 13.68 8.06 -0.01
CA PRO A 58 14.16 8.40 1.33
C PRO A 58 14.70 9.83 1.43
N PHE A 59 14.39 10.48 2.54
CA PHE A 59 14.78 11.86 2.78
C PHE A 59 16.31 12.07 2.72
N ASP A 60 17.07 11.09 3.19
CA ASP A 60 18.53 11.15 3.21
C ASP A 60 19.18 10.82 1.86
N LYS A 61 18.36 10.50 0.85
CA LYS A 61 18.78 10.17 -0.53
C LYS A 61 19.59 8.89 -0.65
N ASN A 62 19.69 8.10 0.42
CA ASN A 62 20.22 6.76 0.33
C ASN A 62 19.17 5.81 -0.19
N ASP A 63 19.57 4.59 -0.55
CA ASP A 63 18.63 3.59 -1.04
C ASP A 63 17.57 3.29 0.03
N ALA A 64 16.34 3.10 -0.43
CA ALA A 64 15.27 2.64 0.45
C ALA A 64 15.55 1.21 0.89
N THR A 65 15.30 0.92 2.16
CA THR A 65 15.40 -0.42 2.73
C THR A 65 14.09 -0.78 3.41
N ILE A 66 13.84 -2.07 3.55
CA ILE A 66 12.66 -2.53 4.27
C ILE A 66 12.93 -2.54 5.78
N GLY A 67 11.86 -2.31 6.56
CA GLY A 67 11.95 -2.47 8.01
C GLY A 67 11.50 -3.88 8.40
N ASN A 68 12.38 -4.63 9.05
CA ASN A 68 12.00 -5.94 9.57
C ASN A 68 11.01 -5.76 10.72
N GLY A 69 9.80 -6.27 10.55
CA GLY A 69 8.70 -6.06 11.50
C GLY A 69 7.75 -4.94 11.10
N THR A 70 8.06 -4.16 10.06
CA THR A 70 7.18 -3.11 9.56
C THR A 70 6.15 -3.69 8.58
N MET A 71 4.90 -3.31 8.73
CA MET A 71 3.83 -3.70 7.82
C MET A 71 2.77 -2.60 7.79
N ILE A 72 2.24 -2.32 6.62
CA ILE A 72 1.09 -1.44 6.46
C ILE A 72 -0.11 -2.31 6.10
N THR A 73 -1.20 -2.12 6.81
CA THR A 73 -2.45 -2.84 6.57
C THR A 73 -3.50 -1.88 6.03
N PHE A 74 -4.06 -2.23 4.87
CA PHE A 74 -5.17 -1.51 4.28
C PHE A 74 -6.48 -2.21 4.59
N ASP A 75 -7.45 -1.46 5.11
CA ASP A 75 -8.79 -1.98 5.35
C ASP A 75 -9.56 -2.05 4.04
N ALA A 76 -9.72 -3.24 3.50
CA ALA A 76 -10.40 -3.45 2.24
C ALA A 76 -11.92 -3.61 2.40
N LYS A 77 -12.42 -3.64 3.62
CA LYS A 77 -13.84 -3.75 3.99
C LYS A 77 -14.49 -5.09 3.66
N THR A 78 -14.18 -5.73 2.53
CA THR A 78 -14.81 -6.99 2.13
C THR A 78 -13.75 -8.01 1.74
N GLN A 79 -14.09 -9.29 1.90
CA GLN A 79 -13.21 -10.39 1.48
C GLN A 79 -12.94 -10.34 -0.02
N LYS A 80 -13.94 -9.96 -0.81
CA LYS A 80 -13.77 -9.83 -2.26
C LYS A 80 -12.68 -8.80 -2.60
N LYS A 81 -12.69 -7.66 -1.93
CA LYS A 81 -11.68 -6.62 -2.19
C LYS A 81 -10.29 -7.03 -1.70
N VAL A 82 -10.20 -7.78 -0.60
CA VAL A 82 -8.93 -8.38 -0.18
C VAL A 82 -8.37 -9.29 -1.29
N ASN A 83 -9.23 -10.17 -1.82
CA ASN A 83 -8.83 -11.05 -2.92
C ASN A 83 -8.39 -10.27 -4.15
N ASP A 84 -9.14 -9.23 -4.53
CA ASP A 84 -8.86 -8.42 -5.71
C ASP A 84 -7.54 -7.65 -5.57
N ILE A 85 -7.28 -7.07 -4.39
CA ILE A 85 -6.02 -6.37 -4.11
C ILE A 85 -4.85 -7.33 -4.22
N HIS A 86 -4.93 -8.48 -3.56
CA HIS A 86 -3.85 -9.46 -3.55
C HIS A 86 -3.55 -9.95 -4.96
N LYS A 87 -4.59 -10.33 -5.71
CA LYS A 87 -4.45 -10.78 -7.08
C LYS A 87 -3.80 -9.72 -7.97
N LYS A 88 -4.30 -8.47 -7.89
CA LYS A 88 -3.76 -7.37 -8.69
C LYS A 88 -2.30 -7.09 -8.33
N ALA A 89 -1.97 -7.11 -7.04
CA ALA A 89 -0.60 -6.88 -6.59
C ALA A 89 0.36 -7.91 -7.20
N LEU A 90 -0.01 -9.20 -7.16
CA LEU A 90 0.84 -10.25 -7.75
C LEU A 90 0.94 -10.11 -9.28
N GLU A 91 -0.14 -9.74 -9.95
CA GLU A 91 -0.11 -9.47 -11.39
C GLU A 91 0.87 -8.35 -11.75
N LEU A 92 1.02 -7.36 -10.87
CA LEU A 92 1.90 -6.21 -11.07
C LEU A 92 3.32 -6.43 -10.57
N GLY A 93 3.65 -7.63 -10.11
CA GLY A 93 5.02 -7.99 -9.75
C GLY A 93 5.31 -8.10 -8.25
N ALA A 94 4.31 -7.96 -7.39
CA ALA A 94 4.50 -8.18 -5.96
C ALA A 94 4.81 -9.65 -5.66
N THR A 95 5.47 -9.89 -4.54
CA THR A 95 5.78 -11.22 -4.05
C THR A 95 4.74 -11.66 -3.03
N ASN A 96 4.21 -12.86 -3.18
CA ASN A 96 3.23 -13.40 -2.24
C ASN A 96 3.87 -13.69 -0.88
N GLU A 97 3.24 -13.19 0.20
CA GLU A 97 3.65 -13.46 1.58
C GLU A 97 2.54 -14.17 2.37
N GLY A 98 1.39 -14.40 1.76
CA GLY A 98 0.27 -15.12 2.37
C GLY A 98 -1.00 -14.98 1.57
N ASP A 99 -1.53 -16.13 1.12
CA ASP A 99 -2.76 -16.15 0.33
C ASP A 99 -3.95 -15.61 1.13
N PRO A 100 -4.97 -15.04 0.45
CA PRO A 100 -6.17 -14.57 1.13
C PRO A 100 -6.83 -15.69 1.95
N GLY A 101 -7.21 -15.38 3.17
CA GLY A 101 -7.89 -16.32 4.04
C GLY A 101 -8.07 -15.78 5.46
N PRO A 102 -8.87 -16.50 6.28
CA PRO A 102 -9.05 -16.12 7.68
C PRO A 102 -7.79 -16.39 8.50
N ARG A 103 -7.46 -15.45 9.39
CA ARG A 103 -6.37 -15.59 10.37
C ARG A 103 -6.76 -14.83 11.62
N HIS A 104 -6.18 -15.20 12.74
CA HIS A 104 -6.42 -14.53 14.02
C HIS A 104 -7.91 -14.41 14.35
N GLY A 105 -8.61 -15.56 14.25
CA GLY A 105 -10.05 -15.63 14.47
C GLY A 105 -10.82 -15.61 13.17
N HIS A 106 -11.77 -14.68 13.03
CA HIS A 106 -12.67 -14.65 11.88
C HIS A 106 -12.28 -13.64 10.80
N ASN A 107 -11.35 -12.75 11.08
CA ASN A 107 -10.97 -11.72 10.16
C ASN A 107 -10.18 -12.29 8.98
N TYR A 108 -10.23 -11.60 7.86
CA TYR A 108 -9.71 -12.06 6.59
C TYR A 108 -8.50 -11.24 6.18
N TYR A 109 -7.41 -11.89 5.81
CA TYR A 109 -6.13 -11.26 5.54
C TYR A 109 -5.51 -11.80 4.26
N ALA A 110 -4.70 -10.98 3.60
CA ALA A 110 -3.78 -11.41 2.57
C ALA A 110 -2.50 -10.57 2.69
N TYR A 111 -1.36 -11.15 2.37
CA TYR A 111 -0.07 -10.49 2.53
C TYR A 111 0.75 -10.55 1.25
N PHE A 112 1.47 -9.48 0.97
CA PHE A 112 2.43 -9.46 -0.13
C PHE A 112 3.55 -8.48 0.18
N ARG A 113 4.64 -8.60 -0.59
CA ARG A 113 5.72 -7.61 -0.62
C ARG A 113 5.55 -6.77 -1.87
N ASP A 114 5.62 -5.45 -1.71
CA ASP A 114 5.55 -4.55 -2.86
C ASP A 114 6.83 -4.64 -3.71
N LEU A 115 6.95 -3.78 -4.72
CA LEU A 115 8.08 -3.83 -5.66
C LEU A 115 9.43 -3.51 -5.01
N ASP A 116 9.41 -2.86 -3.84
CA ASP A 116 10.61 -2.55 -3.05
C ASP A 116 10.83 -3.51 -1.89
N GLY A 117 9.94 -4.48 -1.69
CA GLY A 117 10.01 -5.45 -0.61
C GLY A 117 9.30 -5.04 0.67
N ASN A 118 8.58 -3.92 0.68
CA ASN A 118 7.79 -3.50 1.83
C ASN A 118 6.62 -4.47 2.05
N LYS A 119 6.38 -4.85 3.30
CA LYS A 119 5.29 -5.78 3.62
C LYS A 119 3.95 -5.05 3.72
N ILE A 120 2.98 -5.57 2.98
CA ILE A 120 1.63 -5.01 2.90
C ILE A 120 0.63 -6.10 3.27
N CYS A 121 -0.41 -5.70 3.99
CA CYS A 121 -1.55 -6.54 4.31
C CYS A 121 -2.82 -5.91 3.75
N ALA A 122 -3.67 -6.72 3.14
CA ALA A 122 -5.04 -6.34 2.85
C ALA A 122 -5.94 -7.06 3.86
N PHE A 123 -6.88 -6.35 4.44
CA PHE A 123 -7.66 -6.82 5.60
C PHE A 123 -9.15 -6.55 5.43
N ALA A 124 -9.97 -7.45 5.94
CA ALA A 124 -11.41 -7.23 6.09
C ALA A 124 -11.90 -7.88 7.39
N GLU A 125 -12.72 -7.15 8.13
CA GLU A 125 -13.43 -7.73 9.27
C GLU A 125 -14.49 -8.70 8.77
N SER A 126 -14.72 -9.73 9.55
CA SER A 126 -15.77 -10.70 9.22
C SER A 126 -17.16 -10.19 9.61
#